data_be26f18f381686c463f72131352510b3
#
_entry.id   be26f18f381686c463f72131352510b3
#
_cell.length_a   1.000
_cell.length_b   1.000
_cell.length_c   1.000
_cell.angle_alpha   90.00
_cell.angle_beta   90.00
_cell.angle_gamma   90.00
#
_symmetry.space_group_name_H-M   'P 1'
#
loop_
_entity.id
_entity.type
_entity.pdbx_description
1 polymer ?
#
loop_
_entity_poly.entity_id
_entity_poly.type
_entity_poly.pdbx_seq_one_letter_code
_entity_poly.pdbx_strand_id
1 'polypeptide(L)'
;MNKLSLAALALAITLPISAMAADTLKVEESIQIKAPVDKVWAKVSNFNDLGAWHPAIKSTEITSGENNKVGAMRLLTLQDGGTIKEKLLAYNSKKMTFKYTIIESVLPVTSYVSSVTVVADKDNTSKVIWKASFKRKDLSNKPAAGQDDETAKKTITGIFHAGLDNLKKITE
;
A
#
# COMPACT_ATOMS: atom_id res chain seq x y z
N MET A 1 14.39 -12.69 76.68
CA MET A 1 13.46 -11.83 75.92
C MET A 1 13.98 -11.79 74.45
N ASN A 2 13.49 -12.71 73.61
CA ASN A 2 13.96 -12.80 72.21
C ASN A 2 12.99 -12.04 71.32
N LYS A 3 13.50 -11.04 70.60
CA LYS A 3 12.74 -10.32 69.57
C LYS A 3 12.93 -11.02 68.24
N LEU A 4 11.88 -11.69 67.74
CA LEU A 4 11.82 -12.19 66.36
C LEU A 4 11.49 -11.00 65.45
N SER A 5 12.42 -10.68 64.53
CA SER A 5 12.15 -9.73 63.44
C SER A 5 11.57 -10.52 62.25
N LEU A 6 10.31 -10.26 61.92
CA LEU A 6 9.69 -10.75 60.65
C LEU A 6 10.18 -9.89 59.50
N ALA A 7 11.01 -10.45 58.59
CA ALA A 7 11.31 -9.83 57.35
C ALA A 7 10.21 -10.19 56.32
N ALA A 8 9.42 -9.22 55.89
CA ALA A 8 8.42 -9.39 54.84
C ALA A 8 9.14 -9.33 53.48
N LEU A 9 9.22 -10.48 52.80
CA LEU A 9 9.75 -10.58 51.43
C LEU A 9 8.65 -10.15 50.43
N ALA A 10 8.75 -8.94 49.90
CA ALA A 10 7.85 -8.46 48.84
C ALA A 10 8.25 -9.09 47.52
N LEU A 11 7.47 -10.07 47.03
CA LEU A 11 7.62 -10.68 45.72
C LEU A 11 7.06 -9.73 44.67
N ALA A 12 7.91 -9.01 43.94
CA ALA A 12 7.53 -8.19 42.79
C ALA A 12 7.17 -9.09 41.60
N ILE A 13 5.87 -9.25 41.35
CA ILE A 13 5.38 -9.95 40.13
C ILE A 13 5.53 -8.99 38.96
N THR A 14 6.58 -9.14 38.18
CA THR A 14 6.72 -8.47 36.87
C THR A 14 5.87 -9.22 35.85
N LEU A 15 4.68 -8.68 35.56
CA LEU A 15 3.87 -9.16 34.45
C LEU A 15 4.60 -8.82 33.14
N PRO A 16 4.78 -9.78 32.21
CA PRO A 16 5.31 -9.47 30.90
C PRO A 16 4.31 -8.58 30.18
N ILE A 17 4.70 -7.36 29.85
CA ILE A 17 3.97 -6.50 28.92
C ILE A 17 4.15 -7.14 27.55
N SER A 18 3.17 -7.94 27.11
CA SER A 18 3.12 -8.43 25.73
C SER A 18 3.02 -7.22 24.80
N ALA A 19 4.09 -6.90 24.11
CA ALA A 19 4.05 -5.92 23.02
C ALA A 19 3.10 -6.45 21.96
N MET A 20 1.91 -5.89 21.84
CA MET A 20 0.98 -6.20 20.76
C MET A 20 1.60 -5.68 19.46
N ALA A 21 2.00 -6.59 18.59
CA ALA A 21 2.47 -6.22 17.26
C ALA A 21 1.32 -5.51 16.51
N ALA A 22 1.64 -4.41 15.81
CA ALA A 22 0.66 -3.72 15.00
C ALA A 22 0.03 -4.68 13.97
N ASP A 23 -1.29 -4.64 13.85
CA ASP A 23 -2.07 -5.53 12.98
C ASP A 23 -1.76 -5.29 11.49
N THR A 24 -1.95 -6.33 10.69
CA THR A 24 -1.93 -6.20 9.24
C THR A 24 -3.25 -5.64 8.75
N LEU A 25 -3.17 -4.46 8.16
CA LEU A 25 -4.28 -3.74 7.56
C LEU A 25 -4.46 -4.16 6.11
N LYS A 26 -5.69 -4.10 5.61
CA LYS A 26 -6.01 -4.38 4.21
C LYS A 26 -6.93 -3.30 3.66
N VAL A 27 -6.69 -2.92 2.42
CA VAL A 27 -7.55 -2.06 1.61
C VAL A 27 -7.76 -2.75 0.27
N GLU A 28 -8.98 -2.78 -0.19
CA GLU A 28 -9.36 -3.24 -1.52
C GLU A 28 -10.39 -2.28 -2.09
N GLU A 29 -10.05 -1.68 -3.23
CA GLU A 29 -10.95 -0.82 -3.98
C GLU A 29 -11.10 -1.33 -5.40
N SER A 30 -12.22 -1.07 -6.01
CA SER A 30 -12.45 -1.47 -7.39
C SER A 30 -13.37 -0.50 -8.11
N ILE A 31 -13.17 -0.40 -9.43
CA ILE A 31 -14.02 0.44 -10.28
C ILE A 31 -14.40 -0.29 -11.56
N GLN A 32 -15.62 -0.08 -12.03
CA GLN A 32 -16.06 -0.56 -13.32
C GLN A 32 -15.87 0.54 -14.36
N ILE A 33 -15.27 0.19 -15.51
CA ILE A 33 -14.95 1.08 -16.61
C ILE A 33 -15.62 0.57 -17.88
N LYS A 34 -16.35 1.43 -18.58
CA LYS A 34 -17.03 1.12 -19.84
C LYS A 34 -16.05 1.09 -21.01
N ALA A 35 -15.09 0.17 -20.93
CA ALA A 35 -14.09 -0.04 -21.97
C ALA A 35 -13.62 -1.49 -21.97
N PRO A 36 -13.15 -2.02 -23.13
CA PRO A 36 -12.59 -3.37 -23.23
C PRO A 36 -11.38 -3.55 -22.29
N VAL A 37 -11.21 -4.78 -21.80
CA VAL A 37 -10.15 -5.12 -20.85
C VAL A 37 -8.75 -4.79 -21.35
N ASP A 38 -8.48 -5.00 -22.65
CA ASP A 38 -7.18 -4.68 -23.25
C ASP A 38 -6.89 -3.17 -23.27
N LYS A 39 -7.93 -2.35 -23.53
CA LYS A 39 -7.81 -0.88 -23.48
C LYS A 39 -7.49 -0.38 -22.08
N VAL A 40 -8.15 -0.94 -21.07
CA VAL A 40 -7.92 -0.58 -19.65
C VAL A 40 -6.55 -1.09 -19.20
N TRP A 41 -6.19 -2.34 -19.54
CA TRP A 41 -4.89 -2.91 -19.22
C TRP A 41 -3.73 -2.11 -19.83
N ALA A 42 -3.86 -1.69 -21.08
CA ALA A 42 -2.86 -0.85 -21.74
C ALA A 42 -2.57 0.46 -20.99
N LYS A 43 -3.57 1.01 -20.27
CA LYS A 43 -3.39 2.21 -19.44
C LYS A 43 -2.62 1.93 -18.14
N VAL A 44 -2.89 0.82 -17.46
CA VAL A 44 -2.36 0.55 -16.12
C VAL A 44 -1.09 -0.29 -16.13
N SER A 45 -0.83 -1.04 -17.20
CA SER A 45 0.21 -2.07 -17.24
C SER A 45 1.63 -1.54 -17.28
N ASN A 46 1.84 -0.28 -17.62
CA ASN A 46 3.16 0.33 -17.67
C ASN A 46 3.61 0.72 -16.26
N PHE A 47 4.49 -0.09 -15.65
CA PHE A 47 5.00 0.17 -14.31
C PHE A 47 5.74 1.51 -14.20
N ASN A 48 6.31 2.00 -15.30
CA ASN A 48 6.98 3.30 -15.38
C ASN A 48 6.05 4.48 -15.64
N ASP A 49 4.73 4.32 -15.59
CA ASP A 49 3.83 5.38 -16.03
C ASP A 49 2.56 5.52 -15.16
N LEU A 50 2.73 5.44 -13.84
CA LEU A 50 1.62 5.66 -12.90
C LEU A 50 1.07 7.10 -13.03
N GLY A 51 1.92 8.08 -13.31
CA GLY A 51 1.54 9.47 -13.48
C GLY A 51 0.59 9.72 -14.66
N ALA A 52 0.56 8.85 -15.68
CA ALA A 52 -0.37 8.97 -16.80
C ALA A 52 -1.85 8.87 -16.39
N TRP A 53 -2.13 8.21 -15.26
CA TRP A 53 -3.51 8.00 -14.82
C TRP A 53 -3.77 8.30 -13.34
N HIS A 54 -2.75 8.49 -12.50
CA HIS A 54 -2.92 8.80 -11.08
C HIS A 54 -2.65 10.28 -10.81
N PRO A 55 -3.66 11.09 -10.44
CA PRO A 55 -3.53 12.56 -10.38
C PRO A 55 -2.57 13.06 -9.29
N ALA A 56 -2.31 12.28 -8.23
CA ALA A 56 -1.35 12.66 -7.19
C ALA A 56 0.12 12.47 -7.60
N ILE A 57 0.39 11.81 -8.74
CA ILE A 57 1.74 11.51 -9.21
C ILE A 57 2.17 12.56 -10.24
N LYS A 58 3.26 13.25 -9.94
CA LYS A 58 3.89 14.24 -10.83
C LYS A 58 4.79 13.58 -11.86
N SER A 59 5.58 12.59 -11.44
CA SER A 59 6.48 11.84 -12.32
C SER A 59 6.72 10.42 -11.82
N THR A 60 7.07 9.54 -12.76
CA THR A 60 7.48 8.16 -12.50
C THR A 60 8.78 7.89 -13.24
N GLU A 61 9.77 7.29 -12.59
CA GLU A 61 11.08 7.00 -13.16
C GLU A 61 11.55 5.60 -12.74
N ILE A 62 12.02 4.78 -13.68
CA ILE A 62 12.70 3.52 -13.38
C ILE A 62 14.11 3.85 -12.90
N THR A 63 14.40 3.53 -11.63
CA THR A 63 15.70 3.77 -11.01
C THR A 63 16.62 2.56 -11.03
N SER A 64 16.07 1.36 -11.29
CA SER A 64 16.84 0.12 -11.42
C SER A 64 16.02 -0.96 -12.11
N GLY A 65 16.70 -1.83 -12.85
CA GLY A 65 16.08 -2.92 -13.60
C GLY A 65 15.43 -2.45 -14.92
N GLU A 66 14.65 -3.33 -15.51
CA GLU A 66 13.93 -3.08 -16.77
C GLU A 66 12.43 -2.95 -16.50
N ASN A 67 11.77 -1.95 -17.10
CA ASN A 67 10.33 -1.73 -16.94
C ASN A 67 9.51 -2.99 -17.20
N ASN A 68 8.49 -3.23 -16.38
CA ASN A 68 7.62 -4.42 -16.42
C ASN A 68 8.33 -5.77 -16.18
N LYS A 69 9.61 -5.77 -15.76
CA LYS A 69 10.32 -6.98 -15.32
C LYS A 69 10.36 -7.06 -13.81
N VAL A 70 10.18 -8.26 -13.27
CA VAL A 70 10.29 -8.52 -11.81
C VAL A 70 11.65 -8.02 -11.30
N GLY A 71 11.63 -7.28 -10.20
CA GLY A 71 12.80 -6.65 -9.63
C GLY A 71 13.01 -5.19 -10.06
N ALA A 72 12.32 -4.70 -11.10
CA ALA A 72 12.37 -3.28 -11.47
C ALA A 72 11.99 -2.40 -10.29
N MET A 73 12.71 -1.30 -10.11
CA MET A 73 12.44 -0.30 -9.09
C MET A 73 12.03 1.01 -9.77
N ARG A 74 11.00 1.65 -9.21
CA ARG A 74 10.58 2.99 -9.65
C ARG A 74 10.58 3.99 -8.52
N LEU A 75 10.84 5.24 -8.84
CA LEU A 75 10.64 6.40 -7.98
C LEU A 75 9.40 7.15 -8.48
N LEU A 76 8.45 7.34 -7.61
CA LEU A 76 7.30 8.21 -7.81
C LEU A 76 7.58 9.53 -7.11
N THR A 77 7.37 10.65 -7.80
CA THR A 77 7.33 11.99 -7.20
C THR A 77 5.88 12.43 -7.14
N LEU A 78 5.42 12.80 -5.96
CA LEU A 78 4.07 13.31 -5.73
C LEU A 78 3.96 14.79 -6.16
N GLN A 79 2.74 15.29 -6.32
CA GLN A 79 2.48 16.70 -6.65
C GLN A 79 3.01 17.67 -5.58
N ASP A 80 3.04 17.24 -4.31
CA ASP A 80 3.58 18.01 -3.17
C ASP A 80 5.10 17.88 -2.98
N GLY A 81 5.78 17.11 -3.86
CA GLY A 81 7.22 16.86 -3.81
C GLY A 81 7.63 15.66 -2.95
N GLY A 82 6.71 15.02 -2.24
CA GLY A 82 6.95 13.76 -1.53
C GLY A 82 7.36 12.65 -2.49
N THR A 83 8.04 11.61 -1.99
CA THR A 83 8.51 10.51 -2.85
C THR A 83 8.09 9.14 -2.33
N ILE A 84 7.93 8.20 -3.27
CA ILE A 84 7.65 6.79 -2.99
C ILE A 84 8.57 5.95 -3.89
N LYS A 85 9.38 5.09 -3.28
CA LYS A 85 10.22 4.13 -3.98
C LYS A 85 9.59 2.76 -3.92
N GLU A 86 9.39 2.15 -5.07
CA GLU A 86 8.68 0.87 -5.19
C GLU A 86 9.50 -0.17 -5.96
N LYS A 87 9.21 -1.45 -5.70
CA LYS A 87 9.81 -2.59 -6.41
C LYS A 87 8.72 -3.51 -6.94
N LEU A 88 8.81 -3.87 -8.22
CA LEU A 88 7.93 -4.82 -8.88
C LEU A 88 8.24 -6.25 -8.41
N LEU A 89 7.26 -6.94 -7.85
CA LEU A 89 7.37 -8.29 -7.31
C LEU A 89 6.86 -9.37 -8.26
N ALA A 90 5.85 -9.04 -9.07
CA ALA A 90 5.29 -9.94 -10.07
C ALA A 90 4.65 -9.12 -11.20
N TYR A 91 4.70 -9.65 -12.42
CA TYR A 91 4.03 -9.09 -13.59
C TYR A 91 3.53 -10.21 -14.49
N ASN A 92 2.26 -10.20 -14.84
CA ASN A 92 1.66 -11.20 -15.69
C ASN A 92 0.67 -10.53 -16.66
N SER A 93 1.14 -10.29 -17.90
CA SER A 93 0.33 -9.66 -18.94
C SER A 93 -0.86 -10.51 -19.40
N LYS A 94 -0.74 -11.85 -19.37
CA LYS A 94 -1.85 -12.75 -19.75
C LYS A 94 -2.98 -12.74 -18.73
N LYS A 95 -2.65 -12.59 -17.41
CA LYS A 95 -3.61 -12.46 -16.33
C LYS A 95 -3.97 -11.00 -16.02
N MET A 96 -3.38 -10.05 -16.75
CA MET A 96 -3.58 -8.61 -16.59
C MET A 96 -3.44 -8.17 -15.13
N THR A 97 -2.33 -8.57 -14.49
CA THR A 97 -2.06 -8.27 -13.07
C THR A 97 -0.57 -8.04 -12.83
N PHE A 98 -0.28 -7.13 -11.90
CA PHE A 98 1.05 -6.98 -11.35
C PHE A 98 0.99 -6.75 -9.84
N LYS A 99 2.11 -7.04 -9.16
CA LYS A 99 2.27 -6.91 -7.72
C LYS A 99 3.56 -6.15 -7.42
N TYR A 100 3.53 -5.26 -6.43
CA TYR A 100 4.66 -4.43 -6.06
C TYR A 100 4.69 -4.18 -4.55
N THR A 101 5.82 -3.69 -4.06
CA THR A 101 6.03 -3.31 -2.66
C THR A 101 6.63 -1.91 -2.58
N ILE A 102 6.32 -1.19 -1.52
CA ILE A 102 7.00 0.05 -1.17
C ILE A 102 8.29 -0.31 -0.40
N ILE A 103 9.41 0.28 -0.84
CA ILE A 103 10.72 0.18 -0.19
C ILE A 103 10.91 1.35 0.76
N GLU A 104 10.54 2.56 0.30
CA GLU A 104 10.67 3.81 1.04
C GLU A 104 9.55 4.77 0.64
N SER A 105 8.96 5.49 1.59
CA SER A 105 7.93 6.48 1.26
C SER A 105 7.69 7.50 2.37
N VAL A 106 7.03 8.62 1.96
CA VAL A 106 6.46 9.61 2.87
C VAL A 106 5.13 9.16 3.47
N LEU A 107 4.51 8.09 2.95
CA LEU A 107 3.20 7.60 3.40
C LEU A 107 3.26 7.03 4.83
N PRO A 108 2.14 7.07 5.59
CA PRO A 108 2.06 6.57 6.96
C PRO A 108 1.93 5.03 7.04
N VAL A 109 2.66 4.31 6.17
CA VAL A 109 2.59 2.84 6.07
C VAL A 109 3.98 2.20 6.06
N THR A 110 4.04 0.94 6.47
CA THR A 110 5.21 0.06 6.34
C THR A 110 4.77 -1.35 5.95
N SER A 111 5.71 -2.21 5.55
CA SER A 111 5.43 -3.59 5.12
C SER A 111 4.36 -3.66 4.02
N TYR A 112 4.32 -2.65 3.15
CA TYR A 112 3.30 -2.48 2.14
C TYR A 112 3.53 -3.40 0.95
N VAL A 113 2.49 -4.13 0.58
CA VAL A 113 2.45 -4.93 -0.65
C VAL A 113 1.10 -4.69 -1.32
N SER A 114 1.11 -4.45 -2.62
CA SER A 114 -0.08 -4.14 -3.39
C SER A 114 -0.14 -4.90 -4.71
N SER A 115 -1.33 -5.04 -5.25
CA SER A 115 -1.57 -5.57 -6.59
C SER A 115 -2.65 -4.80 -7.32
N VAL A 116 -2.47 -4.66 -8.63
CA VAL A 116 -3.48 -4.17 -9.56
C VAL A 116 -3.86 -5.31 -10.50
N THR A 117 -5.15 -5.53 -10.70
CA THR A 117 -5.68 -6.54 -11.61
C THR A 117 -6.81 -5.94 -12.44
N VAL A 118 -6.79 -6.19 -13.75
CA VAL A 118 -7.88 -5.83 -14.66
C VAL A 118 -8.57 -7.10 -15.11
N VAL A 119 -9.89 -7.16 -14.98
CA VAL A 119 -10.68 -8.30 -15.43
C VAL A 119 -11.77 -7.85 -16.40
N ALA A 120 -12.04 -8.66 -17.40
CA ALA A 120 -13.19 -8.44 -18.28
C ALA A 120 -14.49 -8.62 -17.52
N ASP A 121 -15.47 -7.80 -17.82
CA ASP A 121 -16.83 -7.90 -17.31
C ASP A 121 -17.81 -7.96 -18.50
N LYS A 122 -19.10 -8.02 -18.22
CA LYS A 122 -20.17 -8.09 -19.24
C LYS A 122 -20.17 -6.82 -20.10
N ASP A 123 -20.76 -6.94 -21.29
CA ASP A 123 -21.05 -5.79 -22.17
C ASP A 123 -19.82 -4.96 -22.55
N ASN A 124 -18.68 -5.63 -22.78
CA ASN A 124 -17.44 -4.99 -23.18
C ASN A 124 -16.94 -3.95 -22.15
N THR A 125 -17.23 -4.19 -20.86
CA THR A 125 -16.75 -3.41 -19.74
C THR A 125 -15.60 -4.14 -19.03
N SER A 126 -14.91 -3.45 -18.15
CA SER A 126 -13.81 -3.99 -17.35
C SER A 126 -13.94 -3.59 -15.90
N LYS A 127 -13.45 -4.44 -14.99
CA LYS A 127 -13.30 -4.11 -13.58
C LYS A 127 -11.81 -4.03 -13.24
N VAL A 128 -11.39 -2.90 -12.70
CA VAL A 128 -10.05 -2.73 -12.11
C VAL A 128 -10.14 -2.93 -10.62
N ILE A 129 -9.28 -3.78 -10.08
CA ILE A 129 -9.23 -4.13 -8.66
C ILE A 129 -7.84 -3.76 -8.15
N TRP A 130 -7.78 -2.89 -7.15
CA TRP A 130 -6.55 -2.46 -6.49
C TRP A 130 -6.57 -2.88 -5.02
N LYS A 131 -5.61 -3.72 -4.61
CA LYS A 131 -5.54 -4.27 -3.25
C LYS A 131 -4.20 -3.94 -2.62
N ALA A 132 -4.21 -3.70 -1.31
CA ALA A 132 -2.99 -3.60 -0.52
C ALA A 132 -3.13 -4.30 0.83
N SER A 133 -1.99 -4.76 1.32
CA SER A 133 -1.78 -5.23 2.68
C SER A 133 -0.56 -4.51 3.24
N PHE A 134 -0.67 -3.95 4.45
CA PHE A 134 0.35 -3.10 5.06
C PHE A 134 0.19 -3.03 6.57
N LYS A 135 1.12 -2.38 7.24
CA LYS A 135 0.98 -1.93 8.64
C LYS A 135 1.07 -0.41 8.69
N ARG A 136 0.55 0.22 9.76
CA ARG A 136 0.85 1.63 10.03
C ARG A 136 2.36 1.84 10.18
N LYS A 137 2.84 3.05 9.93
CA LYS A 137 4.28 3.37 9.96
C LYS A 137 4.87 3.29 11.37
N ASP A 138 4.19 3.86 12.36
CA ASP A 138 4.59 3.76 13.76
C ASP A 138 4.01 2.50 14.38
N LEU A 139 4.85 1.49 14.61
CA LEU A 139 4.45 0.20 15.17
C LEU A 139 4.33 0.20 16.71
N SER A 140 4.58 1.32 17.37
CA SER A 140 4.47 1.44 18.82
C SER A 140 3.02 1.26 19.31
N ASN A 141 2.83 0.94 20.58
CA ASN A 141 1.50 0.81 21.19
C ASN A 141 0.74 2.15 21.30
N LYS A 142 1.46 3.27 21.16
CA LYS A 142 0.90 4.63 21.14
C LYS A 142 1.49 5.35 19.93
N PRO A 143 0.95 5.13 18.73
CA PRO A 143 1.49 5.72 17.51
C PRO A 143 1.41 7.25 17.58
N ALA A 144 2.39 7.92 16.98
CA ALA A 144 2.36 9.35 16.81
C ALA A 144 1.12 9.79 16.00
N ALA A 145 0.68 11.02 16.18
CA ALA A 145 -0.45 11.58 15.44
C ALA A 145 -0.22 11.44 13.93
N GLY A 146 -1.22 10.94 13.22
CA GLY A 146 -1.14 10.70 11.79
C GLY A 146 -0.38 9.43 11.38
N GLN A 147 0.05 8.59 12.32
CA GLN A 147 0.74 7.32 12.04
C GLN A 147 0.01 6.08 12.60
N ASP A 148 -1.26 6.24 12.96
CA ASP A 148 -2.15 5.21 13.45
C ASP A 148 -2.80 4.40 12.31
N ASP A 149 -3.54 3.33 12.67
CA ASP A 149 -4.19 2.43 11.73
C ASP A 149 -5.28 3.11 10.89
N GLU A 150 -6.04 4.03 11.50
CA GLU A 150 -7.11 4.76 10.82
C GLU A 150 -6.53 5.68 9.75
N THR A 151 -5.52 6.47 10.11
CA THR A 151 -4.82 7.34 9.18
C THR A 151 -4.18 6.56 8.04
N ALA A 152 -3.52 5.44 8.34
CA ALA A 152 -2.91 4.57 7.35
C ALA A 152 -3.96 4.03 6.35
N LYS A 153 -5.09 3.50 6.83
CA LYS A 153 -6.19 3.03 5.99
C LYS A 153 -6.79 4.15 5.15
N LYS A 154 -7.15 5.27 5.77
CA LYS A 154 -7.74 6.42 5.09
C LYS A 154 -6.85 6.95 3.97
N THR A 155 -5.54 7.04 4.22
CA THR A 155 -4.57 7.49 3.23
C THR A 155 -4.53 6.55 2.03
N ILE A 156 -4.41 5.23 2.25
CA ILE A 156 -4.33 4.27 1.13
C ILE A 156 -5.66 4.19 0.37
N THR A 157 -6.80 4.20 1.07
CA THR A 157 -8.13 4.25 0.43
C THR A 157 -8.28 5.50 -0.44
N GLY A 158 -7.89 6.68 0.06
CA GLY A 158 -7.96 7.93 -0.70
C GLY A 158 -7.06 7.91 -1.94
N ILE A 159 -5.86 7.35 -1.85
CA ILE A 159 -4.95 7.16 -2.99
C ILE A 159 -5.61 6.26 -4.04
N PHE A 160 -6.17 5.12 -3.64
CA PHE A 160 -6.80 4.19 -4.58
C PHE A 160 -8.02 4.81 -5.27
N HIS A 161 -8.90 5.47 -4.52
CA HIS A 161 -10.07 6.16 -5.08
C HIS A 161 -9.63 7.22 -6.11
N ALA A 162 -8.71 8.11 -5.76
CA ALA A 162 -8.26 9.17 -6.66
C ALA A 162 -7.69 8.61 -7.98
N GLY A 163 -6.87 7.55 -7.90
CA GLY A 163 -6.31 6.89 -9.07
C GLY A 163 -7.37 6.20 -9.92
N LEU A 164 -8.23 5.38 -9.31
CA LEU A 164 -9.26 4.63 -10.02
C LEU A 164 -10.30 5.54 -10.68
N ASP A 165 -10.75 6.59 -10.00
CA ASP A 165 -11.72 7.55 -10.53
C ASP A 165 -11.17 8.29 -11.74
N ASN A 166 -9.90 8.74 -11.67
CA ASN A 166 -9.27 9.38 -12.80
C ASN A 166 -9.02 8.39 -13.95
N LEU A 167 -8.58 7.16 -13.66
CA LEU A 167 -8.41 6.11 -14.67
C LEU A 167 -9.72 5.88 -15.44
N LYS A 168 -10.85 5.79 -14.74
CA LYS A 168 -12.18 5.69 -15.35
C LYS A 168 -12.45 6.88 -16.28
N LYS A 169 -12.31 8.10 -15.74
CA LYS A 169 -12.56 9.36 -16.47
C LYS A 169 -11.77 9.47 -17.78
N ILE A 170 -10.50 9.04 -17.80
CA ILE A 170 -9.65 9.18 -18.98
C ILE A 170 -9.72 7.97 -19.93
N THR A 171 -10.49 6.94 -19.58
CA THR A 171 -10.60 5.71 -20.36
C THR A 171 -11.95 5.59 -21.05
N GLU A 172 -13.02 6.04 -20.41
CA GLU A 172 -14.38 6.17 -20.98
C GLU A 172 -14.49 7.38 -21.91
#